data_e9648977198c5949c97f1bd7d4e90866
#
_entry.id   e9648977198c5949c97f1bd7d4e90866
#
_cell.length_a   1.000
_cell.length_b   1.000
_cell.length_c   1.000
_cell.angle_alpha   90.00
_cell.angle_beta   90.00
_cell.angle_gamma   90.00
#
_symmetry.space_group_name_H-M   'P 1'
#
loop_
_entity.id
_entity.type
_entity.pdbx_description
1 polymer ?
#
loop_
_entity_poly.entity_id
_entity_poly.type
_entity_poly.pdbx_seq_one_letter_code
_entity_poly.pdbx_strand_id
1 'polypeptide(L)'
;MCMLPTATEFFDLEMQTTDNKNLDCRMRYYQSMIDAELLDKGADFTDLKESNIIFFCTFDPFRKGLPRYTFCNTCEELPDLKLADKCRKIAYNVNAFKKVGDEKVRKLLEFISTGKSETSLTNKISNELRRVQGNEEWRAEYMTLEMLKKDTYDSGFTAGRNEGISIGRNEGISLGAQQKAVETARKFLA
;
A
#
# COMPACT_ATOMS: atom_id res chain seq x y z
N MET A 1 4.92 -5.26 8.22
CA MET A 1 6.18 -5.59 7.53
C MET A 1 6.64 -6.98 7.98
N CYS A 2 6.72 -7.93 7.05
CA CYS A 2 7.15 -9.30 7.32
C CYS A 2 8.53 -9.53 6.71
N MET A 3 9.58 -9.47 7.53
CA MET A 3 10.97 -9.52 7.11
C MET A 3 11.53 -10.94 7.21
N LEU A 4 12.09 -11.45 6.10
CA LEU A 4 12.67 -12.78 6.00
C LEU A 4 14.15 -12.67 5.56
N PRO A 5 15.10 -12.66 6.50
CA PRO A 5 16.52 -12.63 6.16
C PRO A 5 17.01 -14.01 5.71
N THR A 6 17.83 -14.03 4.67
CA THR A 6 18.71 -15.15 4.31
C THR A 6 20.16 -14.75 4.53
N ALA A 7 21.10 -15.65 4.22
CA ALA A 7 22.54 -15.33 4.35
C ALA A 7 22.95 -14.15 3.45
N THR A 8 22.39 -14.05 2.24
CA THR A 8 22.80 -13.10 1.18
C THR A 8 21.72 -12.13 0.75
N GLU A 9 20.45 -12.44 1.04
CA GLU A 9 19.28 -11.71 0.55
C GLU A 9 18.33 -11.36 1.70
N PHE A 10 17.58 -10.33 1.50
CA PHE A 10 16.53 -9.90 2.39
C PHE A 10 15.20 -9.77 1.63
N PHE A 11 14.13 -10.29 2.22
CA PHE A 11 12.79 -10.22 1.67
C PHE A 11 11.85 -9.52 2.64
N ASP A 12 11.17 -8.49 2.17
CA ASP A 12 10.02 -7.90 2.85
C ASP A 12 8.74 -8.30 2.12
N LEU A 13 7.83 -8.95 2.83
CA LEU A 13 6.57 -9.46 2.28
C LEU A 13 5.40 -8.66 2.85
N GLU A 14 4.66 -7.98 1.99
CA GLU A 14 3.56 -7.13 2.37
C GLU A 14 2.25 -7.49 1.65
N MET A 15 1.15 -7.39 2.38
CA MET A 15 -0.20 -7.50 1.81
C MET A 15 -0.81 -6.10 1.62
N GLN A 16 -1.36 -5.85 0.43
CA GLN A 16 -2.07 -4.61 0.12
C GLN A 16 -3.47 -4.92 -0.39
N THR A 17 -4.47 -4.68 0.45
CA THR A 17 -5.88 -4.99 0.13
C THR A 17 -6.66 -3.78 -0.38
N THR A 18 -6.16 -2.57 -0.13
CA THR A 18 -6.80 -1.30 -0.53
C THR A 18 -5.86 -0.48 -1.39
N ASP A 19 -6.36 0.06 -2.50
CA ASP A 19 -5.60 0.94 -3.40
C ASP A 19 -5.56 2.38 -2.88
N ASN A 20 -4.59 2.67 -2.02
CA ASN A 20 -4.37 3.99 -1.43
C ASN A 20 -3.58 4.95 -2.34
N LYS A 21 -3.24 4.55 -3.59
CA LYS A 21 -2.47 5.34 -4.56
C LYS A 21 -1.09 5.79 -4.06
N ASN A 22 -0.47 5.03 -3.17
CA ASN A 22 0.80 5.36 -2.54
C ASN A 22 1.80 4.19 -2.49
N LEU A 23 1.54 3.13 -3.26
CA LEU A 23 2.33 1.90 -3.23
C LEU A 23 3.80 2.13 -3.58
N ASP A 24 4.07 2.93 -4.60
CA ASP A 24 5.39 3.33 -5.07
C ASP A 24 6.21 4.05 -3.98
N CYS A 25 5.57 5.01 -3.30
CA CYS A 25 6.18 5.72 -2.17
C CYS A 25 6.41 4.80 -0.96
N ARG A 26 5.48 3.87 -0.69
CA ARG A 26 5.65 2.88 0.39
C ARG A 26 6.80 1.93 0.11
N MET A 27 6.92 1.42 -1.11
CA MET A 27 8.04 0.58 -1.52
C MET A 27 9.40 1.28 -1.32
N ARG A 28 9.49 2.58 -1.64
CA ARG A 28 10.69 3.37 -1.42
C ARG A 28 10.98 3.56 0.08
N TYR A 29 9.95 3.85 0.86
CA TYR A 29 10.08 4.06 2.30
C TYR A 29 10.54 2.78 3.02
N TYR A 30 9.94 1.63 2.70
CA TYR A 30 10.33 0.35 3.29
C TYR A 30 11.77 -0.02 2.92
N GLN A 31 12.19 0.23 1.68
CA GLN A 31 13.58 0.05 1.29
C GLN A 31 14.54 0.83 2.19
N SER A 32 14.26 2.10 2.41
CA SER A 32 15.14 2.94 3.24
C SER A 32 15.18 2.50 4.70
N MET A 33 14.08 1.98 5.25
CA MET A 33 14.05 1.41 6.60
C MET A 33 14.89 0.15 6.70
N ILE A 34 14.76 -0.75 5.72
CA ILE A 34 15.52 -2.01 5.66
C ILE A 34 17.01 -1.73 5.57
N ASP A 35 17.42 -0.84 4.68
CA ASP A 35 18.83 -0.48 4.50
C ASP A 35 19.42 0.14 5.77
N ALA A 36 18.66 0.97 6.46
CA ALA A 36 19.08 1.58 7.73
C ALA A 36 19.17 0.57 8.89
N GLU A 37 18.34 -0.50 8.86
CA GLU A 37 18.35 -1.55 9.89
C GLU A 37 19.44 -2.59 9.64
N LEU A 38 19.73 -2.90 8.37
CA LEU A 38 20.65 -3.97 7.99
C LEU A 38 22.12 -3.55 7.91
N LEU A 39 22.40 -2.27 7.78
CA LEU A 39 23.78 -1.78 7.72
C LEU A 39 24.25 -1.35 9.11
N ASP A 40 25.19 -2.10 9.65
CA ASP A 40 25.79 -1.80 10.95
C ASP A 40 26.54 -0.45 10.92
N LYS A 41 26.56 0.22 12.06
CA LYS A 41 27.27 1.49 12.19
C LYS A 41 28.77 1.30 11.90
N GLY A 42 29.25 1.96 10.84
CA GLY A 42 30.64 1.92 10.42
C GLY A 42 30.97 0.79 9.44
N ALA A 43 29.98 0.00 9.02
CA ALA A 43 30.13 -0.96 7.93
C ALA A 43 30.30 -0.27 6.57
N ASP A 44 30.86 -0.95 5.61
CA ASP A 44 30.97 -0.48 4.23
C ASP A 44 29.60 -0.60 3.51
N PHE A 45 29.28 0.33 2.62
CA PHE A 45 28.03 0.28 1.84
C PHE A 45 27.95 -0.95 0.92
N THR A 46 29.09 -1.56 0.58
CA THR A 46 29.14 -2.82 -0.19
C THR A 46 28.60 -4.01 0.59
N ASP A 47 28.52 -3.91 1.92
CA ASP A 47 27.97 -4.93 2.82
C ASP A 47 26.43 -4.99 2.77
N LEU A 48 25.77 -4.00 2.15
CA LEU A 48 24.33 -4.03 1.92
C LEU A 48 23.95 -5.30 1.15
N LYS A 49 23.02 -6.07 1.73
CA LYS A 49 22.49 -7.30 1.14
C LYS A 49 21.54 -6.97 -0.02
N GLU A 50 21.33 -7.95 -0.90
CA GLU A 50 20.26 -7.86 -1.88
C GLU A 50 18.92 -7.77 -1.15
N SER A 51 18.10 -6.76 -1.49
CA SER A 51 16.81 -6.52 -0.88
C SER A 51 15.68 -6.60 -1.91
N ASN A 52 14.65 -7.36 -1.54
CA ASN A 52 13.49 -7.61 -2.36
C ASN A 52 12.23 -7.20 -1.58
N ILE A 53 11.59 -6.10 -1.98
CA ILE A 53 10.32 -5.65 -1.39
C ILE A 53 9.19 -6.18 -2.25
N ILE A 54 8.37 -7.03 -1.67
CA ILE A 54 7.33 -7.78 -2.37
C ILE A 54 5.96 -7.41 -1.81
N PHE A 55 5.12 -6.82 -2.63
CA PHE A 55 3.72 -6.55 -2.32
C PHE A 55 2.79 -7.53 -3.03
N PHE A 56 1.90 -8.16 -2.30
CA PHE A 56 0.77 -8.91 -2.82
C PHE A 56 -0.47 -8.02 -2.80
N CYS A 57 -0.90 -7.54 -3.98
CA CYS A 57 -2.02 -6.62 -4.12
C CYS A 57 -3.28 -7.39 -4.54
N THR A 58 -4.39 -7.25 -3.82
CA THR A 58 -5.69 -7.81 -4.21
C THR A 58 -6.38 -7.03 -5.33
N PHE A 59 -5.67 -6.11 -5.96
CA PHE A 59 -6.07 -5.30 -7.11
C PHE A 59 -4.87 -5.15 -8.06
N ASP A 60 -5.10 -4.63 -9.28
CA ASP A 60 -4.00 -4.31 -10.21
C ASP A 60 -3.40 -2.93 -9.88
N PRO A 61 -2.23 -2.86 -9.21
CA PRO A 61 -1.70 -1.60 -8.70
C PRO A 61 -1.32 -0.60 -9.79
N PHE A 62 -0.98 -1.08 -11.00
CA PHE A 62 -0.55 -0.23 -12.12
C PHE A 62 -1.52 -0.26 -13.31
N ARG A 63 -2.63 -1.01 -13.21
CA ARG A 63 -3.70 -1.08 -14.22
C ARG A 63 -3.22 -1.47 -15.62
N LYS A 64 -2.19 -2.32 -15.71
CA LYS A 64 -1.65 -2.83 -16.99
C LYS A 64 -1.99 -4.30 -17.23
N GLY A 65 -2.73 -4.93 -16.33
CA GLY A 65 -3.20 -6.31 -16.46
C GLY A 65 -2.12 -7.38 -16.31
N LEU A 66 -0.90 -7.01 -15.86
CA LEU A 66 0.17 -7.96 -15.62
C LEU A 66 -0.01 -8.66 -14.26
N PRO A 67 0.41 -9.93 -14.14
CA PRO A 67 0.37 -10.66 -12.87
C PRO A 67 1.50 -10.24 -11.93
N ARG A 68 2.59 -9.69 -12.47
CA ARG A 68 3.78 -9.27 -11.73
C ARG A 68 4.37 -8.02 -12.38
N TYR A 69 4.75 -7.09 -11.55
CA TYR A 69 5.51 -5.89 -11.89
C TYR A 69 6.81 -5.92 -11.10
N THR A 70 7.94 -5.81 -11.78
CA THR A 70 9.27 -5.77 -11.16
C THR A 70 9.96 -4.49 -11.56
N PHE A 71 10.38 -3.73 -10.57
CA PHE A 71 11.09 -2.47 -10.76
C PHE A 71 12.52 -2.59 -10.26
N CYS A 72 13.45 -2.05 -11.05
CA CYS A 72 14.84 -1.82 -10.70
C CYS A 72 15.24 -0.44 -11.21
N ASN A 73 16.30 0.12 -10.66
CA ASN A 73 16.81 1.41 -11.11
C ASN A 73 17.58 1.28 -12.42
N THR A 74 17.27 2.14 -13.38
CA THR A 74 17.92 2.21 -14.70
C THR A 74 18.41 3.63 -14.98
N CYS A 75 19.42 3.77 -15.84
CA CYS A 75 19.88 5.07 -16.31
C CYS A 75 18.89 5.64 -17.33
N GLU A 76 18.49 6.90 -17.19
CA GLU A 76 17.57 7.55 -18.15
C GLU A 76 18.20 7.72 -19.53
N GLU A 77 19.50 8.05 -19.59
CA GLU A 77 20.25 8.27 -20.82
C GLU A 77 20.60 6.95 -21.52
N LEU A 78 20.67 5.85 -20.78
CA LEU A 78 20.98 4.51 -21.28
C LEU A 78 20.08 3.46 -20.61
N PRO A 79 18.84 3.23 -21.08
CA PRO A 79 17.84 2.41 -20.38
C PRO A 79 18.24 0.94 -20.15
N ASP A 80 19.16 0.39 -20.94
CA ASP A 80 19.69 -0.96 -20.75
C ASP A 80 20.72 -1.05 -19.60
N LEU A 81 21.25 0.09 -19.13
CA LEU A 81 22.17 0.14 -18.00
C LEU A 81 21.36 0.14 -16.69
N LYS A 82 21.49 -0.91 -15.93
CA LYS A 82 20.90 -1.04 -14.59
C LYS A 82 21.89 -0.57 -13.54
N LEU A 83 21.37 0.15 -12.54
CA LEU A 83 22.14 0.43 -11.35
C LEU A 83 22.26 -0.87 -10.54
N ALA A 84 23.48 -1.25 -10.19
CA ALA A 84 23.78 -2.48 -9.43
C ALA A 84 23.63 -2.26 -7.91
N ASP A 85 22.47 -1.68 -7.50
CA ASP A 85 22.17 -1.30 -6.12
C ASP A 85 21.59 -2.44 -5.27
N LYS A 86 21.55 -3.65 -5.82
CA LYS A 86 21.01 -4.85 -5.15
C LYS A 86 19.57 -4.69 -4.64
N CYS A 87 18.79 -3.77 -5.23
CA CYS A 87 17.42 -3.45 -4.79
C CYS A 87 16.39 -3.84 -5.84
N ARG A 88 15.34 -4.56 -5.45
CA ARG A 88 14.19 -4.87 -6.30
C ARG A 88 12.88 -4.58 -5.59
N LYS A 89 11.95 -4.00 -6.33
CA LYS A 89 10.58 -3.79 -5.88
C LYS A 89 9.63 -4.62 -6.74
N ILE A 90 8.85 -5.47 -6.12
CA ILE A 90 7.98 -6.43 -6.82
C ILE A 90 6.55 -6.24 -6.34
N ALA A 91 5.62 -6.04 -7.27
CA ALA A 91 4.19 -6.05 -6.97
C ALA A 91 3.51 -7.19 -7.74
N TYR A 92 2.83 -8.05 -7.03
CA TYR A 92 1.96 -9.08 -7.60
C TYR A 92 0.52 -8.58 -7.64
N ASN A 93 -0.11 -8.66 -8.81
CA ASN A 93 -1.55 -8.58 -8.96
C ASN A 93 -2.12 -9.98 -8.67
N VAL A 94 -2.58 -10.19 -7.45
CA VAL A 94 -3.05 -11.49 -6.98
C VAL A 94 -4.20 -12.02 -7.83
N ASN A 95 -5.10 -11.14 -8.31
CA ASN A 95 -6.25 -11.53 -9.13
C ASN A 95 -5.88 -12.01 -10.54
N ALA A 96 -4.66 -11.72 -10.98
CA ALA A 96 -4.14 -12.19 -12.27
C ALA A 96 -3.34 -13.51 -12.16
N PHE A 97 -3.48 -14.29 -11.07
CA PHE A 97 -2.71 -15.51 -10.80
C PHE A 97 -2.70 -16.51 -11.96
N LYS A 98 -3.79 -16.62 -12.72
CA LYS A 98 -3.91 -17.52 -13.89
C LYS A 98 -2.88 -17.22 -14.99
N LYS A 99 -2.32 -16.00 -15.03
CA LYS A 99 -1.33 -15.58 -16.01
C LYS A 99 0.11 -15.89 -15.57
N VAL A 100 0.31 -16.43 -14.36
CA VAL A 100 1.63 -16.75 -13.83
C VAL A 100 2.10 -18.10 -14.34
N GLY A 101 3.30 -18.12 -14.95
CA GLY A 101 3.88 -19.37 -15.50
C GLY A 101 4.45 -20.31 -14.43
N ASP A 102 5.06 -19.76 -13.38
CA ASP A 102 5.57 -20.57 -12.26
C ASP A 102 4.42 -21.13 -11.43
N GLU A 103 4.36 -22.47 -11.34
CA GLU A 103 3.27 -23.16 -10.67
C GLU A 103 3.23 -22.89 -9.16
N LYS A 104 4.37 -22.82 -8.51
CA LYS A 104 4.44 -22.58 -7.06
C LYS A 104 3.93 -21.18 -6.72
N VAL A 105 4.39 -20.18 -7.47
CA VAL A 105 3.93 -18.79 -7.34
C VAL A 105 2.45 -18.69 -7.68
N ARG A 106 2.01 -19.30 -8.78
CA ARG A 106 0.59 -19.32 -9.17
C ARG A 106 -0.31 -19.86 -8.06
N LYS A 107 0.06 -21.00 -7.46
CA LYS A 107 -0.70 -21.63 -6.37
C LYS A 107 -0.72 -20.79 -5.09
N LEU A 108 0.37 -20.09 -4.78
CA LEU A 108 0.40 -19.14 -3.68
C LEU A 108 -0.55 -17.96 -3.93
N LEU A 109 -0.50 -17.36 -5.12
CA LEU A 109 -1.39 -16.24 -5.48
C LEU A 109 -2.85 -16.68 -5.55
N GLU A 110 -3.13 -17.89 -6.05
CA GLU A 110 -4.47 -18.49 -6.04
C GLU A 110 -5.00 -18.64 -4.61
N PHE A 111 -4.16 -19.14 -3.69
CA PHE A 111 -4.50 -19.23 -2.27
C PHE A 111 -4.82 -17.86 -1.68
N ILE A 112 -3.98 -16.85 -1.93
CA ILE A 112 -4.20 -15.48 -1.44
C ILE A 112 -5.51 -14.90 -2.01
N SER A 113 -5.82 -15.17 -3.29
CA SER A 113 -7.02 -14.63 -3.95
C SER A 113 -8.31 -15.34 -3.53
N THR A 114 -8.26 -16.66 -3.33
CA THR A 114 -9.47 -17.50 -3.21
C THR A 114 -9.61 -18.21 -1.87
N GLY A 115 -8.55 -18.27 -1.06
CA GLY A 115 -8.49 -19.06 0.16
C GLY A 115 -8.30 -20.57 -0.07
N LYS A 116 -8.20 -21.05 -1.32
CA LYS A 116 -8.02 -22.47 -1.62
C LYS A 116 -6.59 -22.91 -1.37
N SER A 117 -6.39 -23.80 -0.40
CA SER A 117 -5.09 -24.37 -0.08
C SER A 117 -4.94 -25.77 -0.70
N GLU A 118 -4.05 -25.90 -1.69
CA GLU A 118 -3.87 -27.14 -2.47
C GLU A 118 -2.42 -27.66 -2.44
N THR A 119 -1.49 -26.90 -1.87
CA THR A 119 -0.08 -27.29 -1.78
C THR A 119 0.37 -27.44 -0.33
N SER A 120 1.50 -28.13 -0.10
CA SER A 120 2.07 -28.25 1.24
C SER A 120 2.31 -26.90 1.91
N LEU A 121 2.81 -25.90 1.14
CA LEU A 121 3.03 -24.54 1.62
C LEU A 121 1.70 -23.85 1.99
N THR A 122 0.73 -23.83 1.08
CA THR A 122 -0.55 -23.15 1.32
C THR A 122 -1.35 -23.84 2.43
N ASN A 123 -1.23 -25.16 2.59
CA ASN A 123 -1.83 -25.89 3.72
C ASN A 123 -1.20 -25.48 5.06
N LYS A 124 0.13 -25.34 5.12
CA LYS A 124 0.81 -24.87 6.34
C LYS A 124 0.34 -23.45 6.69
N ILE A 125 0.30 -22.53 5.71
CA ILE A 125 -0.17 -21.15 5.93
C ILE A 125 -1.62 -21.15 6.40
N SER A 126 -2.51 -21.95 5.76
CA SER A 126 -3.92 -22.06 6.14
C SER A 126 -4.10 -22.58 7.57
N ASN A 127 -3.30 -23.55 7.98
CA ASN A 127 -3.35 -24.09 9.36
C ASN A 127 -2.89 -23.06 10.38
N GLU A 128 -1.83 -22.31 10.11
CA GLU A 128 -1.36 -21.23 10.99
C GLU A 128 -2.39 -20.09 11.08
N LEU A 129 -3.00 -19.71 9.95
CA LEU A 129 -4.09 -18.72 9.96
C LEU A 129 -5.25 -19.14 10.86
N ARG A 130 -5.68 -20.42 10.79
CA ARG A 130 -6.74 -20.95 11.67
C ARG A 130 -6.31 -20.93 13.12
N ARG A 131 -5.04 -21.26 13.43
CA ARG A 131 -4.51 -21.22 14.79
C ARG A 131 -4.56 -19.80 15.37
N VAL A 132 -4.11 -18.82 14.59
CA VAL A 132 -4.14 -17.39 14.97
C VAL A 132 -5.59 -16.90 15.14
N GLN A 133 -6.48 -17.24 14.19
CA GLN A 133 -7.90 -16.87 14.28
C GLN A 133 -8.64 -17.50 15.46
N GLY A 134 -8.17 -18.67 15.92
CA GLY A 134 -8.71 -19.36 17.11
C GLY A 134 -8.18 -18.80 18.44
N ASN A 135 -7.17 -17.92 18.43
CA ASN A 135 -6.61 -17.33 19.63
C ASN A 135 -7.43 -16.11 20.05
N GLU A 136 -8.02 -16.16 21.27
CA GLU A 136 -8.88 -15.09 21.79
C GLU A 136 -8.11 -13.79 22.05
N GLU A 137 -6.86 -13.85 22.48
CA GLU A 137 -6.02 -12.66 22.71
C GLU A 137 -5.77 -11.89 21.41
N TRP A 138 -5.35 -12.60 20.35
CA TRP A 138 -5.18 -12.01 19.02
C TRP A 138 -6.46 -11.43 18.46
N ARG A 139 -7.60 -12.11 18.70
CA ARG A 139 -8.90 -11.62 18.27
C ARG A 139 -9.28 -10.33 19.00
N ALA A 140 -9.07 -10.27 20.31
CA ALA A 140 -9.36 -9.08 21.12
C ALA A 140 -8.48 -7.89 20.71
N GLU A 141 -7.18 -8.11 20.48
CA GLU A 141 -6.24 -7.08 20.02
C GLU A 141 -6.63 -6.56 18.64
N TYR A 142 -6.93 -7.45 17.69
CA TYR A 142 -7.37 -7.07 16.35
C TYR A 142 -8.69 -6.27 16.37
N MET A 143 -9.68 -6.70 17.17
CA MET A 143 -10.94 -5.97 17.32
C MET A 143 -10.72 -4.58 17.91
N THR A 144 -9.85 -4.44 18.90
CA THR A 144 -9.52 -3.14 19.50
C THR A 144 -8.90 -2.21 18.46
N LEU A 145 -7.97 -2.71 17.65
CA LEU A 145 -7.34 -1.94 16.57
C LEU A 145 -8.35 -1.49 15.49
N GLU A 146 -9.27 -2.38 15.10
CA GLU A 146 -10.31 -2.07 14.12
C GLU A 146 -11.32 -1.03 14.67
N MET A 147 -11.68 -1.12 15.94
CA MET A 147 -12.51 -0.10 16.61
C MET A 147 -11.81 1.26 16.63
N LEU A 148 -10.53 1.30 16.99
CA LEU A 148 -9.74 2.54 16.99
C LEU A 148 -9.64 3.19 15.61
N LYS A 149 -9.44 2.38 14.56
CA LYS A 149 -9.43 2.85 13.16
C LYS A 149 -10.78 3.42 12.76
N LYS A 150 -11.87 2.74 13.12
CA LYS A 150 -13.23 3.19 12.84
C LYS A 150 -13.53 4.50 13.53
N ASP A 151 -13.24 4.62 14.82
CA ASP A 151 -13.47 5.84 15.60
C ASP A 151 -12.66 7.03 15.03
N THR A 152 -11.41 6.79 14.61
CA THR A 152 -10.57 7.81 13.97
C THR A 152 -11.16 8.25 12.63
N TYR A 153 -11.65 7.31 11.82
CA TYR A 153 -12.29 7.61 10.55
C TYR A 153 -13.59 8.40 10.74
N ASP A 154 -14.46 7.97 11.64
CA ASP A 154 -15.75 8.61 11.92
C ASP A 154 -15.57 10.03 12.47
N SER A 155 -14.56 10.21 13.33
CA SER A 155 -14.17 11.52 13.87
C SER A 155 -13.67 12.45 12.76
N GLY A 156 -12.75 11.96 11.91
CA GLY A 156 -12.22 12.73 10.77
C GLY A 156 -13.29 13.08 9.74
N PHE A 157 -14.19 12.15 9.43
CA PHE A 157 -15.31 12.38 8.52
C PHE A 157 -16.27 13.45 9.07
N THR A 158 -16.60 13.39 10.35
CA THR A 158 -17.49 14.34 11.02
C THR A 158 -16.88 15.74 11.05
N ALA A 159 -15.58 15.84 11.38
CA ALA A 159 -14.86 17.11 11.39
C ALA A 159 -14.82 17.73 9.99
N GLY A 160 -14.42 16.98 8.97
CA GLY A 160 -14.35 17.47 7.58
C GLY A 160 -15.71 17.87 7.02
N ARG A 161 -16.79 17.13 7.36
CA ARG A 161 -18.16 17.50 6.99
C ARG A 161 -18.58 18.83 7.61
N ASN A 162 -18.32 19.02 8.90
CA ASN A 162 -18.67 20.25 9.62
C ASN A 162 -17.91 21.46 9.08
N GLU A 163 -16.61 21.28 8.80
CA GLU A 163 -15.76 22.30 8.18
C GLU A 163 -16.28 22.67 6.78
N GLY A 164 -16.57 21.69 5.94
CA GLY A 164 -17.13 21.91 4.60
C GLY A 164 -18.46 22.66 4.61
N ILE A 165 -19.36 22.34 5.55
CA ILE A 165 -20.62 23.07 5.73
C ILE A 165 -20.35 24.52 6.16
N SER A 166 -19.41 24.74 7.08
CA SER A 166 -19.05 26.09 7.54
C SER A 166 -18.48 26.94 6.41
N ILE A 167 -17.54 26.39 5.64
CA ILE A 167 -16.94 27.07 4.48
C ILE A 167 -18.03 27.41 3.45
N GLY A 168 -18.82 26.42 3.02
CA GLY A 168 -19.85 26.61 2.02
C GLY A 168 -20.92 27.63 2.43
N ARG A 169 -21.27 27.68 3.73
CA ARG A 169 -22.19 28.70 4.26
C ARG A 169 -21.58 30.08 4.21
N ASN A 170 -20.34 30.25 4.59
CA ASN A 170 -19.66 31.54 4.58
C ASN A 170 -19.48 32.07 3.15
N GLU A 171 -19.08 31.20 2.23
CA GLU A 171 -18.97 31.54 0.80
C GLU A 171 -20.34 31.92 0.21
N GLY A 172 -21.39 31.16 0.52
CA GLY A 172 -22.75 31.43 0.08
C GLY A 172 -23.27 32.78 0.57
N ILE A 173 -23.00 33.14 1.83
CA ILE A 173 -23.37 34.46 2.40
C ILE A 173 -22.60 35.58 1.68
N SER A 174 -21.30 35.41 1.46
CA SER A 174 -20.44 36.39 0.78
C SER A 174 -20.90 36.62 -0.66
N LEU A 175 -21.14 35.56 -1.42
CA LEU A 175 -21.63 35.65 -2.80
C LEU A 175 -23.03 36.29 -2.88
N GLY A 176 -23.93 35.92 -1.97
CA GLY A 176 -25.26 36.49 -1.90
C GLY A 176 -25.23 37.99 -1.58
N ALA A 177 -24.36 38.43 -0.69
CA ALA A 177 -24.17 39.86 -0.38
C ALA A 177 -23.63 40.63 -1.58
N GLN A 178 -22.67 40.10 -2.31
CA GLN A 178 -22.12 40.70 -3.53
C GLN A 178 -23.17 40.82 -4.63
N GLN A 179 -23.95 39.75 -4.87
CA GLN A 179 -25.03 39.79 -5.88
C GLN A 179 -26.09 40.84 -5.54
N LYS A 180 -26.50 40.92 -4.29
CA LYS A 180 -27.46 41.91 -3.82
C LYS A 180 -26.94 43.34 -3.95
N ALA A 181 -25.65 43.56 -3.66
CA ALA A 181 -25.03 44.87 -3.84
C ALA A 181 -25.02 45.32 -5.31
N VAL A 182 -24.68 44.41 -6.24
CA VAL A 182 -24.69 44.64 -7.68
C VAL A 182 -26.13 44.94 -8.18
N GLU A 183 -27.11 44.16 -7.74
CA GLU A 183 -28.52 44.36 -8.09
C GLU A 183 -29.03 45.71 -7.61
N THR A 184 -28.68 46.08 -6.39
CA THR A 184 -29.05 47.38 -5.80
C THR A 184 -28.41 48.54 -6.58
N ALA A 185 -27.12 48.45 -6.90
CA ALA A 185 -26.43 49.46 -7.71
C ALA A 185 -27.07 49.63 -9.10
N ARG A 186 -27.47 48.56 -9.76
CA ARG A 186 -28.17 48.62 -11.05
C ARG A 186 -29.51 49.35 -10.97
N LYS A 187 -30.26 49.16 -9.86
CA LYS A 187 -31.54 49.87 -9.66
C LYS A 187 -31.40 51.37 -9.44
N PHE A 188 -30.24 51.83 -8.94
CA PHE A 188 -29.97 53.25 -8.76
C PHE A 188 -29.43 53.93 -10.02
N LEU A 189 -28.95 53.15 -11.00
CA LEU A 189 -28.40 53.66 -12.26
C LEU A 189 -29.42 53.63 -13.42
N ALA A 190 -30.60 53.06 -13.22
CA ALA A 190 -31.70 53.01 -14.16
C ALA A 190 -32.76 54.11 -13.82
#